data_9673f20e52c9df1102520f7a1ee6c292
#
_entry.id   9673f20e52c9df1102520f7a1ee6c292
#
_cell.length_a   1.000
_cell.length_b   1.000
_cell.length_c   1.000
_cell.angle_alpha   90.00
_cell.angle_beta   90.00
_cell.angle_gamma   90.00
#
_symmetry.space_group_name_H-M   'P 1'
#
loop_
_entity.id
_entity.type
_entity.pdbx_description
1 polymer ?
#
loop_
_entity_poly.entity_id
_entity_poly.type
_entity_poly.pdbx_seq_one_letter_code
_entity_poly.pdbx_strand_id
1 'polypeptide(L)'
;MPKESTIKLTASGGLTFSAFRADPVDAPKGAIVVLAGRADAMTKVRKLADAYSADGYVVIAPELSPAAPVKAAPPDGATAEAAQDPTAPLLAEIQSTVDSVREAGKVAVVGFGAGGGLAYDAANRVSGLACAVSYYATGVVEAAGAKRKLPTLLHFGEADAVVPFTAVNMFRAYHPEVSAFSYPGAAHGFDDEGATYDAAATALAHERTLAWISQFVVGQPPITLKNAGAYALAKTDKKKKKKADDDIGPPAG
;
A
#
# COMPACT_ATOMS: atom_id res chain seq x y z
N MET A 1 18.13 -18.58 -6.97
CA MET A 1 16.65 -18.61 -7.06
C MET A 1 16.11 -18.25 -5.69
N PRO A 2 15.03 -17.49 -5.58
CA PRO A 2 14.38 -17.19 -4.30
C PRO A 2 13.95 -18.49 -3.63
N LYS A 3 13.94 -18.51 -2.29
CA LYS A 3 13.49 -19.67 -1.52
C LYS A 3 11.99 -19.57 -1.27
N GLU A 4 11.24 -20.45 -1.90
CA GLU A 4 9.79 -20.53 -1.70
C GLU A 4 9.41 -21.50 -0.59
N SER A 5 8.35 -21.17 0.14
CA SER A 5 7.76 -22.00 1.19
C SER A 5 6.28 -21.66 1.41
N THR A 6 5.55 -22.61 1.99
CA THR A 6 4.22 -22.33 2.54
C THR A 6 4.31 -22.40 4.06
N ILE A 7 3.87 -21.37 4.73
CA ILE A 7 3.86 -21.26 6.18
C ILE A 7 2.44 -21.24 6.73
N LYS A 8 2.29 -21.59 8.01
CA LYS A 8 1.03 -21.45 8.74
C LYS A 8 1.09 -20.23 9.65
N LEU A 9 0.07 -19.41 9.60
CA LEU A 9 -0.10 -18.22 10.44
C LEU A 9 -1.39 -18.35 11.25
N THR A 10 -1.46 -17.65 12.37
CA THR A 10 -2.66 -17.63 13.22
C THR A 10 -3.08 -16.18 13.45
N ALA A 11 -4.30 -15.84 13.08
CA ALA A 11 -4.90 -14.53 13.33
C ALA A 11 -5.26 -14.36 14.82
N SER A 12 -5.45 -13.12 15.24
CA SER A 12 -5.78 -12.76 16.64
C SER A 12 -7.03 -13.44 17.18
N GLY A 13 -7.92 -13.94 16.32
CA GLY A 13 -9.10 -14.73 16.70
C GLY A 13 -8.85 -16.24 16.82
N GLY A 14 -7.60 -16.72 16.72
CA GLY A 14 -7.25 -18.15 16.78
C GLY A 14 -7.41 -18.89 15.45
N LEU A 15 -7.87 -18.22 14.38
CA LEU A 15 -7.99 -18.79 13.06
C LEU A 15 -6.60 -19.02 12.45
N THR A 16 -6.34 -20.26 12.00
CA THR A 16 -5.10 -20.61 11.33
C THR A 16 -5.31 -20.69 9.83
N PHE A 17 -4.41 -20.04 9.07
CA PHE A 17 -4.45 -19.98 7.61
C PHE A 17 -3.06 -20.20 7.01
N SER A 18 -3.00 -20.50 5.70
CA SER A 18 -1.74 -20.67 4.98
C SER A 18 -1.30 -19.35 4.39
N ALA A 19 0.02 -19.18 4.21
CA ALA A 19 0.59 -18.11 3.42
C ALA A 19 1.74 -18.65 2.56
N PHE A 20 1.75 -18.27 1.30
CA PHE A 20 2.89 -18.47 0.41
C PHE A 20 3.97 -17.42 0.76
N ARG A 21 5.23 -17.85 0.83
CA ARG A 21 6.37 -16.98 1.12
C ARG A 21 7.50 -17.22 0.14
N ALA A 22 8.10 -16.16 -0.37
CA ALA A 22 9.32 -16.17 -1.16
C ALA A 22 10.34 -15.21 -0.53
N ASP A 23 11.53 -15.74 -0.24
CA ASP A 23 12.63 -14.97 0.33
C ASP A 23 13.63 -14.61 -0.78
N PRO A 24 14.20 -13.39 -0.79
CA PRO A 24 15.26 -13.00 -1.72
C PRO A 24 16.54 -13.80 -1.44
N VAL A 25 17.48 -13.80 -2.40
CA VAL A 25 18.77 -14.47 -2.25
C VAL A 25 19.66 -13.74 -1.24
N ASP A 26 19.64 -12.42 -1.28
CA ASP A 26 20.43 -11.56 -0.42
C ASP A 26 19.60 -11.05 0.78
N ALA A 27 20.26 -10.28 1.65
CA ALA A 27 19.58 -9.64 2.77
C ALA A 27 18.40 -8.78 2.29
N PRO A 28 17.19 -8.93 2.88
CA PRO A 28 15.99 -8.27 2.38
C PRO A 28 16.05 -6.75 2.59
N LYS A 29 15.52 -6.01 1.62
CA LYS A 29 15.31 -4.55 1.70
C LYS A 29 14.06 -4.18 2.48
N GLY A 30 13.19 -5.15 2.74
CA GLY A 30 11.90 -5.03 3.39
C GLY A 30 10.98 -6.15 2.94
N ALA A 31 9.67 -6.02 3.18
CA ALA A 31 8.70 -7.04 2.80
C ALA A 31 7.52 -6.47 2.03
N ILE A 32 6.88 -7.33 1.22
CA ILE A 32 5.67 -7.04 0.46
C ILE A 32 4.62 -8.10 0.77
N VAL A 33 3.49 -7.67 1.33
CA VAL A 33 2.29 -8.50 1.46
C VAL A 33 1.48 -8.38 0.18
N VAL A 34 1.24 -9.50 -0.52
CA VAL A 34 0.45 -9.55 -1.75
C VAL A 34 -0.95 -10.09 -1.44
N LEU A 35 -1.97 -9.30 -1.74
CA LEU A 35 -3.38 -9.66 -1.55
C LEU A 35 -4.01 -9.92 -2.92
N ALA A 36 -4.17 -11.18 -3.26
CA ALA A 36 -4.84 -11.63 -4.48
C ALA A 36 -6.31 -11.94 -4.19
N GLY A 37 -7.22 -11.44 -5.03
CA GLY A 37 -8.65 -11.50 -4.76
C GLY A 37 -9.34 -12.85 -4.98
N ARG A 38 -8.65 -13.90 -5.51
CA ARG A 38 -9.28 -15.18 -5.92
C ARG A 38 -8.36 -16.37 -5.68
N ALA A 39 -8.95 -17.56 -5.50
CA ALA A 39 -8.22 -18.81 -5.28
C ALA A 39 -7.34 -19.26 -6.48
N ASP A 40 -7.70 -18.84 -7.69
CA ASP A 40 -6.96 -19.10 -8.94
C ASP A 40 -5.78 -18.11 -9.15
N ALA A 41 -5.61 -17.17 -8.23
CA ALA A 41 -4.55 -16.15 -8.31
C ALA A 41 -3.15 -16.68 -7.96
N MET A 42 -2.97 -17.95 -7.58
CA MET A 42 -1.65 -18.47 -7.17
C MET A 42 -0.59 -18.38 -8.28
N THR A 43 -0.98 -18.51 -9.55
CA THR A 43 -0.04 -18.31 -10.67
C THR A 43 0.45 -16.86 -10.72
N LYS A 44 -0.45 -15.91 -10.56
CA LYS A 44 -0.10 -14.48 -10.47
C LYS A 44 0.75 -14.19 -9.24
N VAL A 45 0.35 -14.72 -8.08
CA VAL A 45 1.10 -14.56 -6.81
C VAL A 45 2.54 -15.04 -6.97
N ARG A 46 2.77 -16.22 -7.58
CA ARG A 46 4.12 -16.74 -7.82
C ARG A 46 4.94 -15.83 -8.73
N LYS A 47 4.36 -15.35 -9.84
CA LYS A 47 5.04 -14.41 -10.74
C LYS A 47 5.43 -13.11 -10.04
N LEU A 48 4.52 -12.56 -9.24
CA LEU A 48 4.80 -11.35 -8.45
C LEU A 48 5.85 -11.63 -7.38
N ALA A 49 5.78 -12.79 -6.74
CA ALA A 49 6.76 -13.20 -5.74
C ALA A 49 8.16 -13.34 -6.34
N ASP A 50 8.26 -13.97 -7.51
CA ASP A 50 9.53 -14.08 -8.26
C ASP A 50 10.09 -12.70 -8.60
N ALA A 51 9.25 -11.79 -9.15
CA ALA A 51 9.67 -10.46 -9.53
C ALA A 51 10.13 -9.64 -8.31
N TYR A 52 9.31 -9.52 -7.28
CA TYR A 52 9.65 -8.71 -6.11
C TYR A 52 10.77 -9.32 -5.25
N SER A 53 10.91 -10.66 -5.21
CA SER A 53 12.03 -11.27 -4.50
C SER A 53 13.34 -11.11 -5.27
N ALA A 54 13.31 -11.09 -6.61
CA ALA A 54 14.47 -10.71 -7.42
C ALA A 54 14.89 -9.25 -7.18
N ASP A 55 13.93 -8.36 -6.89
CA ASP A 55 14.19 -6.98 -6.49
C ASP A 55 14.66 -6.84 -5.04
N GLY A 56 14.74 -7.93 -4.29
CA GLY A 56 15.30 -8.00 -2.93
C GLY A 56 14.29 -7.82 -1.80
N TYR A 57 13.01 -8.08 -2.02
CA TYR A 57 11.97 -8.05 -0.99
C TYR A 57 11.58 -9.47 -0.55
N VAL A 58 11.28 -9.65 0.74
CA VAL A 58 10.50 -10.82 1.18
C VAL A 58 9.07 -10.63 0.67
N VAL A 59 8.54 -11.63 0.00
CA VAL A 59 7.15 -11.62 -0.47
C VAL A 59 6.33 -12.61 0.32
N ILE A 60 5.16 -12.20 0.78
CA ILE A 60 4.22 -13.08 1.47
C ILE A 60 2.80 -12.84 0.97
N ALA A 61 2.10 -13.92 0.64
CA ALA A 61 0.72 -13.87 0.18
C ALA A 61 -0.15 -14.80 1.01
N PRO A 62 -1.03 -14.27 1.88
CA PRO A 62 -1.93 -15.07 2.68
C PRO A 62 -3.05 -15.65 1.83
N GLU A 63 -3.42 -16.90 2.10
CA GLU A 63 -4.68 -17.50 1.65
C GLU A 63 -5.79 -17.03 2.59
N LEU A 64 -6.32 -15.83 2.30
CA LEU A 64 -7.35 -15.22 3.15
C LEU A 64 -8.62 -16.07 3.15
N SER A 65 -9.25 -16.12 4.32
CA SER A 65 -10.55 -16.76 4.50
C SER A 65 -11.62 -16.11 3.61
N PRO A 66 -12.67 -16.85 3.20
CA PRO A 66 -13.80 -16.25 2.53
C PRO A 66 -14.40 -15.14 3.39
N ALA A 67 -14.69 -13.97 2.79
CA ALA A 67 -15.38 -12.91 3.50
C ALA A 67 -16.68 -13.43 4.10
N ALA A 68 -16.96 -13.10 5.36
CA ALA A 68 -18.23 -13.46 5.98
C ALA A 68 -19.39 -12.83 5.15
N PRO A 69 -20.46 -13.59 4.87
CA PRO A 69 -21.60 -13.02 4.18
C PRO A 69 -22.16 -11.85 5.00
N VAL A 70 -22.32 -10.69 4.34
CA VAL A 70 -22.98 -9.54 4.96
C VAL A 70 -24.41 -9.98 5.28
N LYS A 71 -24.74 -10.10 6.57
CA LYS A 71 -26.15 -10.29 6.97
C LYS A 71 -26.92 -9.08 6.47
N ALA A 72 -27.93 -9.32 5.65
CA ALA A 72 -28.88 -8.28 5.23
C ALA A 72 -29.39 -7.58 6.49
N ALA A 73 -29.46 -6.26 6.45
CA ALA A 73 -30.05 -5.47 7.54
C ALA A 73 -31.45 -6.02 7.85
N PRO A 74 -31.80 -6.22 9.15
CA PRO A 74 -33.14 -6.69 9.51
C PRO A 74 -34.18 -5.68 9.01
N PRO A 75 -35.33 -6.15 8.49
CA PRO A 75 -36.39 -5.25 8.11
C PRO A 75 -36.91 -4.51 9.34
N ASP A 76 -37.04 -3.20 9.22
CA ASP A 76 -37.69 -2.21 10.08
C ASP A 76 -37.63 -2.40 11.61
N GLY A 77 -36.84 -1.54 12.28
CA GLY A 77 -37.10 -1.11 13.65
C GLY A 77 -36.38 -1.87 14.76
N ALA A 78 -35.58 -2.88 14.49
CA ALA A 78 -34.69 -3.48 15.48
C ALA A 78 -33.45 -2.59 15.66
N THR A 79 -33.13 -2.22 16.90
CA THR A 79 -31.87 -1.58 17.29
C THR A 79 -30.72 -2.36 16.63
N ALA A 80 -30.01 -1.69 15.74
CA ALA A 80 -28.86 -2.26 15.07
C ALA A 80 -27.83 -2.66 16.16
N GLU A 81 -27.81 -3.95 16.52
CA GLU A 81 -26.57 -4.55 17.01
C GLU A 81 -25.54 -4.21 15.93
N ALA A 82 -24.48 -3.51 16.32
CA ALA A 82 -23.46 -2.97 15.43
C ALA A 82 -23.15 -4.00 14.36
N ALA A 83 -23.52 -3.70 13.12
CA ALA A 83 -23.32 -4.61 11.99
C ALA A 83 -21.84 -4.99 12.00
N GLN A 84 -21.58 -6.26 12.26
CA GLN A 84 -20.19 -6.75 12.36
C GLN A 84 -19.52 -6.43 11.03
N ASP A 85 -18.44 -5.68 11.09
CA ASP A 85 -17.66 -5.32 9.91
C ASP A 85 -17.16 -6.61 9.22
N PRO A 86 -17.65 -6.94 8.01
CA PRO A 86 -17.33 -8.19 7.35
C PRO A 86 -15.86 -8.30 6.97
N THR A 87 -15.12 -7.18 6.97
CA THR A 87 -13.69 -7.14 6.63
C THR A 87 -12.79 -7.32 7.86
N ALA A 88 -13.33 -7.18 9.08
CA ALA A 88 -12.52 -7.25 10.29
C ALA A 88 -11.73 -8.57 10.46
N PRO A 89 -12.28 -9.77 10.18
CA PRO A 89 -11.52 -11.01 10.23
C PRO A 89 -10.37 -11.02 9.22
N LEU A 90 -10.62 -10.57 7.99
CA LEU A 90 -9.61 -10.49 6.92
C LEU A 90 -8.48 -9.53 7.29
N LEU A 91 -8.80 -8.40 7.90
CA LEU A 91 -7.78 -7.45 8.38
C LEU A 91 -6.97 -8.02 9.55
N ALA A 92 -7.54 -8.88 10.38
CA ALA A 92 -6.80 -9.61 11.42
C ALA A 92 -5.82 -10.63 10.82
N GLU A 93 -6.21 -11.32 9.75
CA GLU A 93 -5.32 -12.20 8.98
C GLU A 93 -4.19 -11.40 8.31
N ILE A 94 -4.51 -10.26 7.70
CA ILE A 94 -3.53 -9.34 7.10
C ILE A 94 -2.58 -8.81 8.18
N GLN A 95 -3.07 -8.43 9.36
CA GLN A 95 -2.22 -7.98 10.48
C GLN A 95 -1.22 -9.05 10.87
N SER A 96 -1.67 -10.30 11.06
CA SER A 96 -0.78 -11.42 11.40
C SER A 96 0.23 -11.72 10.30
N THR A 97 -0.16 -11.53 9.04
CA THR A 97 0.74 -11.66 7.88
C THR A 97 1.82 -10.58 7.92
N VAL A 98 1.45 -9.32 8.16
CA VAL A 98 2.40 -8.21 8.31
C VAL A 98 3.36 -8.47 9.47
N ASP A 99 2.84 -8.91 10.61
CA ASP A 99 3.66 -9.16 11.80
C ASP A 99 4.69 -10.27 11.56
N SER A 100 4.35 -11.28 10.76
CA SER A 100 5.24 -12.42 10.45
C SER A 100 6.46 -12.07 9.60
N VAL A 101 6.49 -10.90 8.96
CA VAL A 101 7.58 -10.47 8.06
C VAL A 101 8.28 -9.19 8.52
N ARG A 102 7.97 -8.68 9.70
CA ARG A 102 8.57 -7.43 10.24
C ARG A 102 10.08 -7.50 10.40
N GLU A 103 10.64 -8.68 10.60
CA GLU A 103 12.09 -8.88 10.71
C GLU A 103 12.83 -8.56 9.39
N ALA A 104 12.14 -8.63 8.26
CA ALA A 104 12.70 -8.25 6.96
C ALA A 104 12.81 -6.72 6.78
N GLY A 105 12.25 -5.91 7.67
CA GLY A 105 12.24 -4.46 7.60
C GLY A 105 10.84 -3.87 7.51
N LYS A 106 10.70 -2.70 6.85
CA LYS A 106 9.40 -2.09 6.61
C LYS A 106 8.57 -2.92 5.62
N VAL A 107 7.25 -2.86 5.75
CA VAL A 107 6.31 -3.70 5.01
C VAL A 107 5.41 -2.85 4.13
N ALA A 108 5.30 -3.20 2.84
CA ALA A 108 4.28 -2.70 1.93
C ALA A 108 3.15 -3.72 1.77
N VAL A 109 1.95 -3.25 1.46
CA VAL A 109 0.86 -4.12 0.99
C VAL A 109 0.51 -3.78 -0.45
N VAL A 110 0.37 -4.80 -1.30
CA VAL A 110 -0.04 -4.68 -2.71
C VAL A 110 -1.24 -5.59 -2.94
N GLY A 111 -2.36 -5.03 -3.40
CA GLY A 111 -3.59 -5.78 -3.62
C GLY A 111 -4.17 -5.60 -5.01
N PHE A 112 -4.95 -6.61 -5.46
CA PHE A 112 -5.52 -6.70 -6.81
C PHE A 112 -7.03 -6.96 -6.73
N GLY A 113 -7.83 -6.22 -7.47
CA GLY A 113 -9.29 -6.35 -7.46
C GLY A 113 -9.89 -6.21 -6.06
N ALA A 114 -10.56 -7.25 -5.56
CA ALA A 114 -11.06 -7.29 -4.18
C ALA A 114 -9.93 -7.22 -3.15
N GLY A 115 -8.78 -7.88 -3.41
CA GLY A 115 -7.57 -7.73 -2.61
C GLY A 115 -7.02 -6.30 -2.62
N GLY A 116 -7.24 -5.56 -3.71
CA GLY A 116 -6.95 -4.12 -3.81
C GLY A 116 -7.80 -3.29 -2.85
N GLY A 117 -9.10 -3.60 -2.74
CA GLY A 117 -9.98 -3.01 -1.73
C GLY A 117 -9.49 -3.27 -0.30
N LEU A 118 -9.10 -4.51 -0.01
CA LEU A 118 -8.53 -4.87 1.29
C LEU A 118 -7.19 -4.17 1.57
N ALA A 119 -6.30 -4.01 0.57
CA ALA A 119 -5.06 -3.27 0.72
C ALA A 119 -5.32 -1.78 1.04
N TYR A 120 -6.34 -1.21 0.41
CA TYR A 120 -6.79 0.15 0.67
C TYR A 120 -7.32 0.31 2.10
N ASP A 121 -8.11 -0.63 2.61
CA ASP A 121 -8.61 -0.63 3.98
C ASP A 121 -7.48 -0.88 5.00
N ALA A 122 -6.58 -1.80 4.70
CA ALA A 122 -5.41 -2.10 5.52
C ALA A 122 -4.54 -0.87 5.76
N ALA A 123 -4.47 0.06 4.79
CA ALA A 123 -3.73 1.32 4.93
C ALA A 123 -4.18 2.18 6.13
N ASN A 124 -5.40 2.01 6.62
CA ASN A 124 -5.91 2.74 7.79
C ASN A 124 -6.01 1.89 9.06
N ARG A 125 -6.10 0.57 8.91
CA ARG A 125 -6.57 -0.33 9.98
C ARG A 125 -5.52 -1.34 10.42
N VAL A 126 -4.51 -1.62 9.58
CA VAL A 126 -3.40 -2.54 9.88
C VAL A 126 -2.18 -1.74 10.30
N SER A 127 -1.55 -2.13 11.40
CA SER A 127 -0.36 -1.48 11.92
C SER A 127 0.93 -2.08 11.31
N GLY A 128 1.99 -1.26 11.21
CA GLY A 128 3.30 -1.72 10.74
C GLY A 128 3.48 -1.69 9.23
N LEU A 129 2.50 -1.19 8.47
CA LEU A 129 2.65 -0.91 7.05
C LEU A 129 3.36 0.43 6.83
N ALA A 130 4.21 0.51 5.80
CA ALA A 130 4.88 1.71 5.34
C ALA A 130 4.14 2.40 4.17
N CYS A 131 3.52 1.61 3.31
CA CYS A 131 2.70 2.09 2.20
C CYS A 131 1.73 1.01 1.72
N ALA A 132 0.74 1.43 0.92
CA ALA A 132 -0.21 0.54 0.27
C ALA A 132 -0.29 0.83 -1.23
N VAL A 133 -0.48 -0.22 -2.02
CA VAL A 133 -0.73 -0.14 -3.47
C VAL A 133 -1.94 -1.00 -3.81
N SER A 134 -2.81 -0.48 -4.65
CA SER A 134 -4.00 -1.21 -5.08
C SER A 134 -4.19 -1.11 -6.59
N TYR A 135 -4.45 -2.25 -7.23
CA TYR A 135 -4.72 -2.36 -8.65
C TYR A 135 -6.21 -2.59 -8.87
N TYR A 136 -6.85 -1.80 -9.72
CA TYR A 136 -8.28 -1.87 -10.08
C TYR A 136 -9.16 -2.27 -8.89
N ALA A 137 -8.93 -1.61 -7.76
CA ALA A 137 -9.54 -1.94 -6.49
C ALA A 137 -11.06 -1.76 -6.49
N THR A 138 -11.80 -2.83 -6.26
CA THR A 138 -13.26 -2.79 -6.10
C THR A 138 -13.65 -2.26 -4.73
N GLY A 139 -14.74 -1.49 -4.65
CA GLY A 139 -15.26 -0.93 -3.41
C GLY A 139 -14.54 0.32 -2.89
N VAL A 140 -13.43 0.72 -3.52
CA VAL A 140 -12.63 1.88 -3.05
C VAL A 140 -13.28 3.21 -3.40
N VAL A 141 -13.83 3.32 -4.60
CA VAL A 141 -14.46 4.56 -5.08
C VAL A 141 -15.77 4.88 -4.35
N GLU A 142 -16.40 3.89 -3.75
CA GLU A 142 -17.59 4.00 -2.91
C GLU A 142 -17.25 4.20 -1.42
N ALA A 143 -16.07 3.78 -0.99
CA ALA A 143 -15.61 3.86 0.40
C ALA A 143 -15.12 5.27 0.76
N ALA A 144 -15.95 6.29 0.50
CA ALA A 144 -15.65 7.69 0.77
C ALA A 144 -15.80 8.01 2.25
N GLY A 145 -14.76 7.89 3.06
CA GLY A 145 -14.99 8.28 4.45
C GLY A 145 -13.76 8.68 5.24
N ALA A 146 -12.73 7.89 5.25
CA ALA A 146 -11.56 8.16 6.08
C ALA A 146 -10.36 8.60 5.27
N LYS A 147 -9.72 9.70 5.66
CA LYS A 147 -8.41 10.09 5.09
C LYS A 147 -7.39 8.98 5.31
N ARG A 148 -6.54 8.75 4.33
CA ARG A 148 -5.48 7.74 4.43
C ARG A 148 -4.44 8.13 5.48
N LYS A 149 -4.06 7.16 6.30
CA LYS A 149 -3.04 7.34 7.35
C LYS A 149 -1.63 7.14 6.83
N LEU A 150 -1.47 6.43 5.73
CA LEU A 150 -0.17 6.20 5.09
C LEU A 150 -0.22 6.42 3.58
N PRO A 151 0.97 6.57 2.96
CA PRO A 151 1.11 6.71 1.53
C PRO A 151 0.38 5.59 0.79
N THR A 152 -0.57 5.97 -0.06
CA THR A 152 -1.42 5.02 -0.80
C THR A 152 -1.40 5.36 -2.28
N LEU A 153 -1.15 4.34 -3.11
CA LEU A 153 -1.10 4.41 -4.57
C LEU A 153 -2.19 3.52 -5.17
N LEU A 154 -2.94 4.06 -6.12
CA LEU A 154 -3.98 3.34 -6.84
C LEU A 154 -3.71 3.32 -8.34
N HIS A 155 -4.02 2.19 -8.99
CA HIS A 155 -3.95 1.98 -10.43
C HIS A 155 -5.32 1.58 -10.96
N PHE A 156 -5.85 2.32 -11.97
CA PHE A 156 -7.15 2.08 -12.57
C PHE A 156 -7.06 2.01 -14.09
N GLY A 157 -7.81 1.12 -14.72
CA GLY A 157 -8.05 1.13 -16.16
C GLY A 157 -9.14 2.16 -16.53
N GLU A 158 -8.99 2.88 -17.64
CA GLU A 158 -10.03 3.83 -18.08
C GLU A 158 -11.19 3.13 -18.81
N ALA A 159 -10.95 1.90 -19.32
CA ALA A 159 -11.97 1.03 -19.91
C ALA A 159 -12.48 -0.05 -18.93
N ASP A 160 -12.27 0.15 -17.63
CA ASP A 160 -12.72 -0.78 -16.59
C ASP A 160 -14.25 -0.73 -16.44
N ALA A 161 -14.91 -1.86 -16.73
CA ALA A 161 -16.37 -1.98 -16.61
C ALA A 161 -16.85 -2.24 -15.16
N VAL A 162 -15.94 -2.66 -14.27
CA VAL A 162 -16.24 -2.96 -12.87
C VAL A 162 -16.06 -1.71 -12.00
N VAL A 163 -15.00 -0.92 -12.28
CA VAL A 163 -14.71 0.35 -11.60
C VAL A 163 -14.80 1.50 -12.63
N PRO A 164 -15.97 2.11 -12.81
CA PRO A 164 -16.17 3.13 -13.85
C PRO A 164 -15.22 4.32 -13.70
N PHE A 165 -14.63 4.75 -14.81
CA PHE A 165 -13.66 5.86 -14.79
C PHE A 165 -14.23 7.18 -14.27
N THR A 166 -15.54 7.40 -14.44
CA THR A 166 -16.25 8.56 -13.86
C THR A 166 -16.20 8.53 -12.33
N ALA A 167 -16.36 7.35 -11.71
CA ALA A 167 -16.25 7.19 -10.26
C ALA A 167 -14.80 7.41 -9.78
N VAL A 168 -13.80 6.95 -10.55
CA VAL A 168 -12.38 7.22 -10.27
C VAL A 168 -12.08 8.72 -10.28
N ASN A 169 -12.63 9.48 -11.22
CA ASN A 169 -12.43 10.93 -11.29
C ASN A 169 -13.09 11.65 -10.10
N MET A 170 -14.28 11.22 -9.70
CA MET A 170 -14.93 11.74 -8.48
C MET A 170 -14.09 11.41 -7.24
N PHE A 171 -13.63 10.18 -7.11
CA PHE A 171 -12.75 9.76 -6.01
C PHE A 171 -11.49 10.63 -5.92
N ARG A 172 -10.81 10.89 -7.02
CA ARG A 172 -9.62 11.78 -7.05
C ARG A 172 -9.92 13.20 -6.56
N ALA A 173 -11.09 13.72 -6.87
CA ALA A 173 -11.51 15.06 -6.44
C ALA A 173 -11.72 15.14 -4.92
N TYR A 174 -12.19 14.06 -4.29
CA TYR A 174 -12.46 13.99 -2.86
C TYR A 174 -11.27 13.50 -2.03
N HIS A 175 -10.30 12.80 -2.65
CA HIS A 175 -9.14 12.20 -1.99
C HIS A 175 -7.81 12.66 -2.59
N PRO A 176 -7.49 13.97 -2.51
CA PRO A 176 -6.24 14.50 -3.07
C PRO A 176 -4.98 13.98 -2.36
N GLU A 177 -5.13 13.39 -1.17
CA GLU A 177 -4.05 12.75 -0.42
C GLU A 177 -3.65 11.37 -0.96
N VAL A 178 -4.43 10.79 -1.89
CA VAL A 178 -4.17 9.49 -2.51
C VAL A 178 -3.57 9.68 -3.90
N SER A 179 -2.46 9.03 -4.17
CA SER A 179 -1.89 8.99 -5.53
C SER A 179 -2.67 7.98 -6.37
N ALA A 180 -3.30 8.44 -7.46
CA ALA A 180 -4.07 7.57 -8.33
C ALA A 180 -3.70 7.80 -9.80
N PHE A 181 -3.28 6.72 -10.48
CA PHE A 181 -3.00 6.71 -11.91
C PHE A 181 -4.09 5.96 -12.65
N SER A 182 -4.39 6.43 -13.85
CA SER A 182 -5.24 5.70 -14.79
C SER A 182 -4.51 5.41 -16.09
N TYR A 183 -4.97 4.37 -16.78
CA TYR A 183 -4.34 3.81 -17.96
C TYR A 183 -5.36 3.81 -19.10
N PRO A 184 -5.17 4.64 -20.15
CA PRO A 184 -6.07 4.72 -21.28
C PRO A 184 -6.25 3.36 -21.97
N GLY A 185 -7.50 2.95 -22.22
CA GLY A 185 -7.82 1.69 -22.89
C GLY A 185 -7.69 0.44 -22.04
N ALA A 186 -7.03 0.49 -20.90
CA ALA A 186 -6.88 -0.66 -20.01
C ALA A 186 -8.20 -1.01 -19.32
N ALA A 187 -8.52 -2.31 -19.28
CA ALA A 187 -9.72 -2.86 -18.65
C ALA A 187 -9.46 -3.29 -17.21
N HIS A 188 -10.51 -3.82 -16.53
CA HIS A 188 -10.35 -4.49 -15.23
C HIS A 188 -9.41 -5.70 -15.36
N GLY A 189 -8.44 -5.84 -14.45
CA GLY A 189 -7.46 -6.93 -14.54
C GLY A 189 -6.45 -6.76 -15.69
N PHE A 190 -6.09 -5.54 -16.05
CA PHE A 190 -5.19 -5.25 -17.18
C PHE A 190 -3.80 -5.88 -17.06
N ASP A 191 -3.41 -6.36 -15.90
CA ASP A 191 -2.17 -7.07 -15.65
C ASP A 191 -2.35 -8.61 -15.49
N ASP A 192 -3.58 -9.10 -15.65
CA ASP A 192 -3.88 -10.53 -15.67
C ASP A 192 -3.66 -11.10 -17.08
N GLU A 193 -3.02 -12.26 -17.19
CA GLU A 193 -2.89 -12.94 -18.47
C GLU A 193 -4.26 -13.30 -19.04
N GLY A 194 -4.52 -12.91 -20.27
CA GLY A 194 -5.77 -13.18 -20.96
C GLY A 194 -6.29 -12.03 -21.80
N ALA A 195 -7.61 -11.97 -21.97
CA ALA A 195 -8.26 -11.03 -22.87
C ALA A 195 -8.17 -9.55 -22.44
N THR A 196 -7.93 -9.30 -21.17
CA THR A 196 -7.81 -7.95 -20.59
C THR A 196 -6.37 -7.45 -20.46
N TYR A 197 -5.40 -8.30 -20.79
CA TYR A 197 -3.98 -7.97 -20.63
C TYR A 197 -3.55 -6.80 -21.51
N ASP A 198 -3.01 -5.77 -20.87
CA ASP A 198 -2.40 -4.61 -21.51
C ASP A 198 -0.93 -4.50 -21.08
N ALA A 199 -0.02 -4.85 -21.99
CA ALA A 199 1.41 -4.90 -21.69
C ALA A 199 1.97 -3.52 -21.30
N ALA A 200 1.52 -2.44 -21.93
CA ALA A 200 2.00 -1.09 -21.67
C ALA A 200 1.53 -0.58 -20.30
N ALA A 201 0.23 -0.75 -20.01
CA ALA A 201 -0.35 -0.40 -18.70
C ALA A 201 0.29 -1.22 -17.58
N THR A 202 0.48 -2.54 -17.80
CA THR A 202 1.11 -3.45 -16.83
C THR A 202 2.53 -3.02 -16.50
N ALA A 203 3.37 -2.78 -17.51
CA ALA A 203 4.76 -2.38 -17.31
C ALA A 203 4.85 -1.04 -16.55
N LEU A 204 4.05 -0.05 -16.95
CA LEU A 204 4.06 1.27 -16.33
C LEU A 204 3.49 1.25 -14.89
N ALA A 205 2.46 0.45 -14.63
CA ALA A 205 1.91 0.28 -13.28
C ALA A 205 2.92 -0.40 -12.37
N HIS A 206 3.61 -1.43 -12.86
CA HIS A 206 4.65 -2.13 -12.11
C HIS A 206 5.84 -1.22 -11.77
N GLU A 207 6.34 -0.45 -12.73
CA GLU A 207 7.41 0.54 -12.52
C GLU A 207 7.03 1.55 -11.42
N ARG A 208 5.82 2.11 -11.49
CA ARG A 208 5.31 3.05 -10.49
C ARG A 208 5.17 2.42 -9.10
N THR A 209 4.70 1.17 -9.06
CA THR A 209 4.59 0.38 -7.82
C THR A 209 5.96 0.16 -7.18
N LEU A 210 6.96 -0.26 -7.95
CA LEU A 210 8.33 -0.45 -7.44
C LEU A 210 8.95 0.84 -6.96
N ALA A 211 8.77 1.94 -7.69
CA ALA A 211 9.25 3.26 -7.26
C ALA A 211 8.59 3.70 -5.95
N TRP A 212 7.27 3.47 -5.80
CA TRP A 212 6.52 3.77 -4.59
C TRP A 212 7.01 2.95 -3.40
N ILE A 213 7.12 1.63 -3.56
CA ILE A 213 7.62 0.72 -2.52
C ILE A 213 9.05 1.10 -2.13
N SER A 214 9.94 1.33 -3.10
CA SER A 214 11.31 1.74 -2.83
C SER A 214 11.36 3.03 -2.01
N GLN A 215 10.53 4.02 -2.33
CA GLN A 215 10.48 5.28 -1.61
C GLN A 215 10.10 5.12 -0.14
N PHE A 216 9.10 4.31 0.18
CA PHE A 216 8.52 4.23 1.54
C PHE A 216 9.07 3.08 2.37
N VAL A 217 9.46 1.97 1.75
CA VAL A 217 10.03 0.80 2.42
C VAL A 217 11.53 0.95 2.61
N VAL A 218 12.27 1.19 1.53
CA VAL A 218 13.74 1.35 1.60
C VAL A 218 14.09 2.75 2.11
N GLY A 219 13.35 3.76 1.68
CA GLY A 219 13.61 5.16 1.96
C GLY A 219 14.53 5.81 0.93
N GLN A 220 14.58 7.12 0.95
CA GLN A 220 15.50 7.85 0.11
C GLN A 220 16.94 7.75 0.69
N PRO A 221 17.96 7.57 -0.15
CA PRO A 221 19.33 7.68 0.31
C PRO A 221 19.55 9.08 0.93
N PRO A 222 20.45 9.22 1.91
CA PRO A 222 20.75 10.51 2.51
C PRO A 222 21.08 11.53 1.41
N ILE A 223 20.33 12.64 1.37
CA ILE A 223 20.62 13.71 0.41
C ILE A 223 21.92 14.38 0.87
N THR A 224 23.01 14.10 0.17
CA THR A 224 24.27 14.83 0.36
C THR A 224 24.14 16.17 -0.33
N LEU A 225 23.82 17.21 0.43
CA LEU A 225 23.82 18.57 -0.11
C LEU A 225 25.25 18.97 -0.48
N LYS A 226 25.49 19.20 -1.76
CA LYS A 226 26.82 19.62 -2.29
C LYS A 226 27.39 20.84 -1.57
N ASN A 227 26.55 21.63 -0.89
CA ASN A 227 26.91 22.86 -0.18
C ASN A 227 26.46 22.86 1.30
N ALA A 228 26.37 21.70 1.96
CA ALA A 228 25.96 21.60 3.35
C ALA A 228 26.78 22.50 4.30
N GLY A 229 28.10 22.63 4.03
CA GLY A 229 29.00 23.51 4.75
C GLY A 229 28.68 24.99 4.54
N ALA A 230 28.40 25.41 3.31
CA ALA A 230 28.05 26.81 2.99
C ALA A 230 26.70 27.22 3.64
N TYR A 231 25.72 26.29 3.70
CA TYR A 231 24.42 26.54 4.33
C TYR A 231 24.54 26.67 5.86
N ALA A 232 25.41 25.90 6.48
CA ALA A 232 25.69 26.00 7.91
C ALA A 232 26.41 27.32 8.27
N LEU A 233 27.34 27.77 7.43
CA LEU A 233 28.02 29.05 7.58
C LEU A 233 27.07 30.23 7.43
N ALA A 234 26.19 30.22 6.41
CA ALA A 234 25.20 31.27 6.19
C ALA A 234 24.19 31.41 7.37
N LYS A 235 23.88 30.29 8.04
CA LYS A 235 23.00 30.28 9.22
C LYS A 235 23.67 30.83 10.46
N THR A 236 24.98 30.63 10.62
CA THR A 236 25.80 31.15 11.71
C THR A 236 26.04 32.66 11.54
N ASP A 237 26.24 33.14 10.32
CA ASP A 237 26.43 34.56 10.03
C ASP A 237 25.15 35.39 10.26
N LYS A 238 23.97 34.82 9.91
CA LYS A 238 22.68 35.45 10.25
C LYS A 238 22.45 35.56 11.77
N LYS A 239 22.87 34.57 12.55
CA LYS A 239 22.73 34.57 14.00
C LYS A 239 23.67 35.56 14.66
N LYS A 240 24.90 35.75 14.13
CA LYS A 240 25.85 36.72 14.57
C LYS A 240 25.39 38.15 14.26
N LYS A 241 24.81 38.38 13.05
CA LYS A 241 24.30 39.72 12.66
C LYS A 241 23.10 40.12 13.51
N LYS A 242 22.18 39.22 13.80
CA LYS A 242 21.02 39.51 14.68
C LYS A 242 21.43 39.81 16.11
N LYS A 243 22.51 39.19 16.64
CA LYS A 243 23.02 39.45 17.98
C LYS A 243 23.78 40.80 18.08
N ALA A 244 24.38 41.24 16.98
CA ALA A 244 25.03 42.56 16.90
C ALA A 244 24.03 43.72 16.80
N ASP A 245 22.90 43.55 16.16
CA ASP A 245 21.83 44.53 16.03
C ASP A 245 21.03 44.71 17.36
N ASP A 246 20.95 43.66 18.19
CA ASP A 246 20.28 43.67 19.49
C ASP A 246 21.14 44.33 20.61
N ASP A 247 22.45 44.56 20.38
CA ASP A 247 23.40 45.11 21.37
C ASP A 247 23.63 46.62 21.20
N ILE A 248 22.92 47.25 20.27
CA ILE A 248 22.92 48.73 20.13
C ILE A 248 21.90 49.27 21.12
N GLY A 249 22.38 49.62 22.32
CA GLY A 249 21.57 50.31 23.33
C GLY A 249 21.06 51.64 22.83
N PRO A 250 19.99 52.22 23.47
CA PRO A 250 19.43 53.49 23.06
C PRO A 250 20.48 54.61 23.20
N PRO A 251 20.50 55.61 22.30
CA PRO A 251 21.44 56.70 22.37
C PRO A 251 21.23 57.47 23.69
N ALA A 252 22.36 57.72 24.37
CA ALA A 252 22.38 58.52 25.58
C ALA A 252 21.89 59.93 25.26
N GLY A 253 20.76 60.37 25.90
CA GLY A 253 20.21 61.69 25.85
C GLY A 253 20.96 62.64 26.78
#